data_c9b20a5541fb8b0522cf8361f61d5489
#
_entry.id   c9b20a5541fb8b0522cf8361f61d5489
#
_cell.length_a   1.000
_cell.length_b   1.000
_cell.length_c   1.000
_cell.angle_alpha   90.00
_cell.angle_beta   90.00
_cell.angle_gamma   90.00
#
_symmetry.space_group_name_H-M   'P 1'
#
loop_
_entity.id
_entity.type
_entity.pdbx_description
1 polymer ?
#
loop_
_entity_poly.entity_id
_entity_poly.type
_entity_poly.pdbx_seq_one_letter_code
_entity_poly.pdbx_strand_id
1 'polypeptide(L)'
;ISVELWQRIAVDLGWQTEWVVMDSSRAQIKALETGSIDVALGALSMTREREAVMDFSAPFYATHLAIATPAQYSNWRGVLKELLSPAFLRTVAVLLLLLVAVGGLLWLVERKRNPQEFGGSVMQGIGSGFWWSLVTMTTVGYGDKAPATFIGRLLATIWMFASIIMIAGLTASIAASLTVNQLN
;
A
#
# COMPACT_ATOMS: atom_id res chain seq x y z
N ILE A 1 -2.73 -9.90 -35.74
CA ILE A 1 -3.89 -9.00 -35.97
C ILE A 1 -3.66 -8.17 -37.24
N SER A 2 -2.64 -7.29 -37.32
CA SER A 2 -2.45 -6.41 -38.49
C SER A 2 -2.25 -7.18 -39.79
N VAL A 3 -1.43 -8.23 -39.79
CA VAL A 3 -1.17 -9.09 -40.95
C VAL A 3 -2.45 -9.83 -41.40
N GLU A 4 -3.20 -10.41 -40.47
CA GLU A 4 -4.46 -11.09 -40.77
C GLU A 4 -5.51 -10.12 -41.32
N LEU A 5 -5.59 -8.91 -40.78
CA LEU A 5 -6.51 -7.87 -41.28
C LEU A 5 -6.16 -7.54 -42.72
N TRP A 6 -4.87 -7.30 -43.00
CA TRP A 6 -4.40 -7.02 -44.35
C TRP A 6 -4.69 -8.16 -45.34
N GLN A 7 -4.44 -9.42 -44.93
CA GLN A 7 -4.72 -10.58 -45.78
C GLN A 7 -6.20 -10.63 -46.18
N ARG A 8 -7.12 -10.34 -45.25
CA ARG A 8 -8.54 -10.29 -45.57
C ARG A 8 -8.87 -9.17 -46.55
N ILE A 9 -8.32 -7.97 -46.31
CA ILE A 9 -8.52 -6.81 -47.21
C ILE A 9 -7.97 -7.11 -48.62
N ALA A 10 -6.78 -7.68 -48.72
CA ALA A 10 -6.16 -8.03 -49.99
C ALA A 10 -6.98 -9.08 -50.77
N VAL A 11 -7.53 -10.06 -50.08
CA VAL A 11 -8.42 -11.07 -50.68
C VAL A 11 -9.72 -10.42 -51.18
N ASP A 12 -10.35 -9.55 -50.39
CA ASP A 12 -11.59 -8.88 -50.75
C ASP A 12 -11.41 -7.92 -51.95
N LEU A 13 -10.22 -7.32 -52.06
CA LEU A 13 -9.87 -6.41 -53.16
C LEU A 13 -9.25 -7.10 -54.38
N GLY A 14 -8.97 -8.43 -54.29
CA GLY A 14 -8.32 -9.18 -55.34
C GLY A 14 -6.84 -8.81 -55.55
N TRP A 15 -6.19 -8.27 -54.53
CA TRP A 15 -4.78 -7.83 -54.61
C TRP A 15 -3.82 -8.98 -54.26
N GLN A 16 -2.67 -8.98 -54.96
CA GLN A 16 -1.56 -9.87 -54.61
C GLN A 16 -0.60 -9.12 -53.69
N THR A 17 -0.19 -9.75 -52.61
CA THR A 17 0.69 -9.15 -51.60
C THR A 17 2.06 -9.78 -51.65
N GLU A 18 3.09 -8.98 -51.82
CA GLU A 18 4.49 -9.35 -51.63
C GLU A 18 4.94 -8.82 -50.24
N TRP A 19 5.52 -9.68 -49.41
CA TRP A 19 5.93 -9.33 -48.09
C TRP A 19 7.39 -8.93 -48.01
N VAL A 20 7.67 -7.71 -47.59
CA VAL A 20 9.01 -7.19 -47.31
C VAL A 20 9.17 -6.95 -45.83
N VAL A 21 10.08 -7.68 -45.18
CA VAL A 21 10.37 -7.53 -43.76
C VAL A 21 11.39 -6.42 -43.53
N MET A 22 11.06 -5.47 -42.64
CA MET A 22 11.94 -4.36 -42.33
C MET A 22 12.39 -4.43 -40.86
N ASP A 23 13.65 -4.06 -40.59
CA ASP A 23 14.25 -4.14 -39.26
C ASP A 23 13.77 -3.07 -38.28
N SER A 24 13.15 -2.01 -38.76
CA SER A 24 12.68 -0.92 -37.91
C SER A 24 11.52 -0.12 -38.52
N SER A 25 10.71 0.52 -37.67
CA SER A 25 9.66 1.44 -38.11
C SER A 25 10.21 2.62 -38.95
N ARG A 26 11.44 3.06 -38.67
CA ARG A 26 12.10 4.11 -39.47
C ARG A 26 12.42 3.64 -40.90
N ALA A 27 12.84 2.39 -41.04
CA ALA A 27 13.09 1.79 -42.35
C ALA A 27 11.79 1.65 -43.14
N GLN A 28 10.69 1.24 -42.49
CA GLN A 28 9.36 1.16 -43.12
C GLN A 28 8.88 2.51 -43.62
N ILE A 29 8.99 3.57 -42.82
CA ILE A 29 8.59 4.93 -43.18
C ILE A 29 9.39 5.40 -44.41
N LYS A 30 10.72 5.22 -44.39
CA LYS A 30 11.59 5.63 -45.50
C LYS A 30 11.30 4.84 -46.76
N ALA A 31 10.98 3.57 -46.66
CA ALA A 31 10.62 2.75 -47.80
C ALA A 31 9.27 3.18 -48.44
N LEU A 32 8.33 3.61 -47.62
CA LEU A 32 7.06 4.15 -48.05
C LEU A 32 7.25 5.53 -48.75
N GLU A 33 8.07 6.42 -48.15
CA GLU A 33 8.42 7.73 -48.74
C GLU A 33 9.08 7.63 -50.11
N THR A 34 9.93 6.61 -50.30
CA THR A 34 10.64 6.36 -51.58
C THR A 34 9.84 5.53 -52.57
N GLY A 35 8.62 5.10 -52.22
CA GLY A 35 7.76 4.28 -53.06
C GLY A 35 8.28 2.88 -53.31
N SER A 36 9.20 2.36 -52.46
CA SER A 36 9.70 1.00 -52.55
C SER A 36 8.77 -0.02 -51.91
N ILE A 37 7.79 0.43 -51.13
CA ILE A 37 6.63 -0.33 -50.64
C ILE A 37 5.39 0.52 -50.75
N ASP A 38 4.23 -0.12 -50.98
CA ASP A 38 2.94 0.57 -51.12
C ASP A 38 2.21 0.71 -49.78
N VAL A 39 2.41 -0.23 -48.87
CA VAL A 39 1.71 -0.25 -47.58
C VAL A 39 2.68 -0.69 -46.46
N ALA A 40 2.68 0.03 -45.37
CA ALA A 40 3.41 -0.34 -44.15
C ALA A 40 2.45 -0.85 -43.09
N LEU A 41 2.73 -2.06 -42.58
CA LEU A 41 1.93 -2.70 -41.53
C LEU A 41 2.71 -2.76 -40.23
N GLY A 42 2.15 -2.20 -39.16
CA GLY A 42 2.79 -2.25 -37.85
C GLY A 42 2.15 -1.31 -36.84
N ALA A 43 2.72 -1.27 -35.66
CA ALA A 43 2.32 -0.32 -34.61
C ALA A 43 2.98 1.05 -34.85
N LEU A 44 2.61 1.70 -35.94
CA LEU A 44 3.11 3.02 -36.32
C LEU A 44 2.27 4.10 -35.64
N SER A 45 2.90 4.95 -34.83
CA SER A 45 2.23 6.11 -34.23
C SER A 45 1.94 7.18 -35.29
N MET A 46 0.72 7.66 -35.31
CA MET A 46 0.33 8.83 -36.13
C MET A 46 0.94 10.09 -35.53
N THR A 47 1.82 10.75 -36.26
CA THR A 47 2.38 12.04 -35.86
C THR A 47 2.20 13.04 -37.02
N ARG A 48 2.10 14.32 -36.70
CA ARG A 48 1.94 15.38 -37.70
C ARG A 48 3.04 15.36 -38.77
N GLU A 49 4.25 15.01 -38.38
CA GLU A 49 5.39 14.93 -39.33
C GLU A 49 5.21 13.75 -40.31
N ARG A 50 4.66 12.63 -39.85
CA ARG A 50 4.39 11.46 -40.68
C ARG A 50 3.16 11.65 -41.56
N GLU A 51 2.12 12.27 -41.04
CA GLU A 51 0.92 12.63 -41.85
C GLU A 51 1.22 13.59 -42.97
N ALA A 52 2.31 14.34 -42.91
CA ALA A 52 2.75 15.20 -43.99
C ALA A 52 3.34 14.46 -45.20
N VAL A 53 3.75 13.21 -45.03
CA VAL A 53 4.48 12.41 -46.05
C VAL A 53 3.79 11.08 -46.37
N MET A 54 2.78 10.66 -45.61
CA MET A 54 2.03 9.44 -45.82
C MET A 54 0.61 9.53 -45.24
N ASP A 55 -0.32 8.76 -45.76
CA ASP A 55 -1.67 8.65 -45.27
C ASP A 55 -1.79 7.49 -44.26
N PHE A 56 -2.56 7.69 -43.22
CA PHE A 56 -2.88 6.66 -42.22
C PHE A 56 -4.31 6.18 -42.36
N SER A 57 -4.54 4.89 -42.18
CA SER A 57 -5.89 4.37 -42.03
C SER A 57 -6.52 4.81 -40.74
N ALA A 58 -7.84 4.70 -40.61
CA ALA A 58 -8.50 4.85 -39.34
C ALA A 58 -7.94 3.81 -38.30
N PRO A 59 -7.80 4.18 -37.02
CA PRO A 59 -7.37 3.25 -35.98
C PRO A 59 -8.32 2.05 -35.88
N PHE A 60 -7.83 0.86 -36.12
CA PHE A 60 -8.61 -0.38 -36.07
C PHE A 60 -8.44 -1.16 -34.77
N TYR A 61 -7.54 -0.70 -33.91
CA TYR A 61 -7.28 -1.34 -32.62
C TYR A 61 -6.90 -0.27 -31.58
N ALA A 62 -7.64 -0.22 -30.48
CA ALA A 62 -7.33 0.66 -29.36
C ALA A 62 -6.28 -0.02 -28.44
N THR A 63 -5.16 0.65 -28.21
CA THR A 63 -4.13 0.21 -27.25
C THR A 63 -3.91 1.27 -26.19
N HIS A 64 -3.47 0.84 -25.03
CA HIS A 64 -3.10 1.74 -23.95
C HIS A 64 -1.62 1.59 -23.64
N LEU A 65 -1.00 2.70 -23.22
CA LEU A 65 0.34 2.64 -22.65
C LEU A 65 0.22 2.04 -21.25
N ALA A 66 1.01 1.02 -20.97
CA ALA A 66 1.13 0.42 -19.65
C ALA A 66 2.58 0.48 -19.20
N ILE A 67 2.79 0.73 -17.92
CA ILE A 67 4.10 0.68 -17.30
C ILE A 67 4.28 -0.72 -16.72
N ALA A 68 5.23 -1.47 -17.26
CA ALA A 68 5.62 -2.75 -16.68
C ALA A 68 6.66 -2.49 -15.58
N THR A 69 6.31 -2.80 -14.35
CA THR A 69 7.23 -2.81 -13.22
C THR A 69 7.55 -4.25 -12.82
N PRO A 70 8.77 -4.56 -12.37
CA PRO A 70 9.05 -5.87 -11.82
C PRO A 70 8.11 -6.12 -10.63
N ALA A 71 7.50 -7.30 -10.58
CA ALA A 71 6.69 -7.72 -9.44
C ALA A 71 7.61 -7.80 -8.20
N GLN A 72 7.55 -6.80 -7.35
CA GLN A 72 8.20 -6.86 -6.05
C GLN A 72 7.37 -7.78 -5.17
N TYR A 73 7.78 -9.03 -5.07
CA TYR A 73 7.23 -9.92 -4.05
C TYR A 73 7.51 -9.29 -2.69
N SER A 74 6.45 -9.07 -1.92
CA SER A 74 6.57 -8.63 -0.52
C SER A 74 7.46 -9.60 0.24
N ASN A 75 8.72 -9.21 0.40
CA ASN A 75 9.71 -10.06 1.05
C ASN A 75 9.47 -9.90 2.55
N TRP A 76 9.09 -10.97 3.27
CA TRP A 76 8.92 -10.98 4.73
C TRP A 76 10.11 -10.32 5.46
N ARG A 77 11.32 -10.37 4.85
CA ARG A 77 12.52 -9.66 5.34
C ARG A 77 12.36 -8.14 5.32
N GLY A 78 11.64 -7.59 4.34
CA GLY A 78 11.32 -6.16 4.30
C GLY A 78 10.40 -5.76 5.45
N VAL A 79 9.37 -6.54 5.71
CA VAL A 79 8.45 -6.33 6.85
C VAL A 79 9.22 -6.42 8.18
N LEU A 80 10.09 -7.41 8.34
CA LEU A 80 10.91 -7.55 9.54
C LEU A 80 11.88 -6.38 9.73
N LYS A 81 12.50 -5.89 8.66
CA LYS A 81 13.36 -4.71 8.70
C LYS A 81 12.59 -3.45 9.12
N GLU A 82 11.35 -3.29 8.66
CA GLU A 82 10.49 -2.18 9.05
C GLU A 82 10.10 -2.26 10.53
N LEU A 83 9.72 -3.45 11.02
CA LEU A 83 9.43 -3.70 12.43
C LEU A 83 10.63 -3.49 13.35
N LEU A 84 11.85 -3.66 12.85
CA LEU A 84 13.09 -3.39 13.58
C LEU A 84 13.64 -1.99 13.32
N SER A 85 12.92 -1.14 12.57
CA SER A 85 13.35 0.22 12.31
C SER A 85 13.41 1.05 13.59
N PRO A 86 14.37 1.99 13.71
CA PRO A 86 14.46 2.85 14.88
C PRO A 86 13.19 3.69 15.10
N ALA A 87 12.47 4.02 14.04
CA ALA A 87 11.20 4.74 14.11
C ALA A 87 10.12 3.88 14.77
N PHE A 88 9.96 2.63 14.31
CA PHE A 88 9.00 1.71 14.89
C PHE A 88 9.31 1.39 16.36
N LEU A 89 10.58 1.09 16.67
CA LEU A 89 11.00 0.81 18.05
C LEU A 89 10.76 2.01 18.98
N ARG A 90 10.97 3.24 18.50
CA ARG A 90 10.63 4.46 19.24
C ARG A 90 9.14 4.55 19.53
N THR A 91 8.30 4.27 18.54
CA THR A 91 6.84 4.27 18.71
C THR A 91 6.41 3.24 19.76
N VAL A 92 6.95 2.02 19.69
CA VAL A 92 6.68 0.98 20.68
C VAL A 92 7.17 1.39 22.08
N ALA A 93 8.35 2.00 22.18
CA ALA A 93 8.87 2.47 23.48
C ALA A 93 8.01 3.56 24.09
N VAL A 94 7.54 4.53 23.29
CA VAL A 94 6.60 5.58 23.73
C VAL A 94 5.28 4.96 24.19
N LEU A 95 4.77 3.98 23.47
CA LEU A 95 3.54 3.27 23.85
C LEU A 95 3.69 2.54 25.17
N LEU A 96 4.79 1.80 25.36
CA LEU A 96 5.08 1.10 26.61
C LEU A 96 5.20 2.08 27.79
N LEU A 97 5.86 3.20 27.58
CA LEU A 97 6.00 4.25 28.60
C LEU A 97 4.63 4.83 28.97
N LEU A 98 3.76 5.04 27.98
CA LEU A 98 2.41 5.52 28.20
C LEU A 98 1.56 4.51 28.98
N LEU A 99 1.67 3.22 28.66
CA LEU A 99 0.99 2.14 29.39
C LEU A 99 1.42 2.11 30.85
N VAL A 100 2.72 2.24 31.11
CA VAL A 100 3.27 2.31 32.49
C VAL A 100 2.78 3.56 33.20
N ALA A 101 2.74 4.71 32.54
CA ALA A 101 2.27 5.97 33.12
C ALA A 101 0.79 5.90 33.50
N VAL A 102 -0.07 5.46 32.60
CA VAL A 102 -1.51 5.35 32.84
C VAL A 102 -1.80 4.28 33.89
N GLY A 103 -1.15 3.11 33.79
CA GLY A 103 -1.27 2.06 34.79
C GLY A 103 -0.78 2.48 36.17
N GLY A 104 0.32 3.21 36.23
CA GLY A 104 0.86 3.78 37.48
C GLY A 104 -0.06 4.84 38.09
N LEU A 105 -0.66 5.70 37.27
CA LEU A 105 -1.68 6.67 37.74
C LEU A 105 -2.91 5.95 38.29
N LEU A 106 -3.40 4.95 37.58
CA LEU A 106 -4.54 4.16 38.06
C LEU A 106 -4.20 3.46 39.38
N TRP A 107 -3.04 2.84 39.46
CA TRP A 107 -2.57 2.22 40.71
C TRP A 107 -2.52 3.21 41.87
N LEU A 108 -2.00 4.41 41.66
CA LEU A 108 -1.95 5.44 42.72
C LEU A 108 -3.34 5.81 43.24
N VAL A 109 -4.34 5.86 42.38
CA VAL A 109 -5.73 6.17 42.74
C VAL A 109 -6.40 4.99 43.43
N GLU A 110 -6.20 3.76 42.95
CA GLU A 110 -6.92 2.58 43.37
C GLU A 110 -6.28 1.87 44.57
N ARG A 111 -4.95 1.93 44.79
CA ARG A 111 -4.19 1.12 45.75
C ARG A 111 -4.74 1.10 47.18
N LYS A 112 -5.37 2.20 47.61
CA LYS A 112 -5.92 2.33 48.96
C LYS A 112 -7.38 1.88 49.07
N ARG A 113 -8.16 2.01 47.99
CA ARG A 113 -9.62 1.75 48.01
C ARG A 113 -9.97 0.43 47.32
N ASN A 114 -9.07 -0.08 46.50
CA ASN A 114 -9.21 -1.35 45.79
C ASN A 114 -7.93 -2.22 45.98
N PRO A 115 -7.54 -2.57 47.20
CA PRO A 115 -6.31 -3.29 47.46
C PRO A 115 -6.34 -4.73 46.95
N GLN A 116 -7.49 -5.32 46.68
CA GLN A 116 -7.62 -6.67 46.15
C GLN A 116 -7.09 -6.77 44.73
N GLU A 117 -7.31 -5.75 43.92
CA GLU A 117 -6.89 -5.75 42.52
C GLU A 117 -5.59 -4.97 42.29
N PHE A 118 -5.39 -3.85 43.01
CA PHE A 118 -4.26 -2.92 42.82
C PHE A 118 -3.36 -2.78 44.08
N GLY A 119 -3.50 -3.65 45.07
CA GLY A 119 -2.68 -3.65 46.29
C GLY A 119 -1.33 -4.36 46.13
N GLY A 120 -0.69 -4.66 47.25
CA GLY A 120 0.60 -5.33 47.33
C GLY A 120 1.79 -4.37 47.32
N SER A 121 2.97 -4.87 46.95
CA SER A 121 4.18 -4.04 46.83
C SER A 121 4.03 -3.04 45.67
N VAL A 122 4.86 -1.98 45.65
CA VAL A 122 4.85 -0.97 44.57
C VAL A 122 5.02 -1.62 43.18
N MET A 123 5.91 -2.61 43.08
CA MET A 123 6.15 -3.31 41.82
C MET A 123 4.92 -4.13 41.38
N GLN A 124 4.27 -4.82 42.31
CA GLN A 124 3.05 -5.59 42.01
C GLN A 124 1.89 -4.68 41.62
N GLY A 125 1.73 -3.56 42.30
CA GLY A 125 0.66 -2.61 42.01
C GLY A 125 0.86 -1.91 40.69
N ILE A 126 2.07 -1.47 40.33
CA ILE A 126 2.39 -0.92 39.02
C ILE A 126 2.20 -1.99 37.94
N GLY A 127 2.63 -3.23 38.21
CA GLY A 127 2.41 -4.36 37.29
C GLY A 127 0.92 -4.62 37.03
N SER A 128 0.08 -4.57 38.07
CA SER A 128 -1.38 -4.69 37.93
C SER A 128 -1.99 -3.56 37.12
N GLY A 129 -1.53 -2.33 37.34
CA GLY A 129 -1.96 -1.16 36.56
C GLY A 129 -1.51 -1.24 35.10
N PHE A 130 -0.27 -1.61 34.86
CA PHE A 130 0.26 -1.84 33.50
C PHE A 130 -0.55 -2.92 32.78
N TRP A 131 -0.77 -4.07 33.44
CA TRP A 131 -1.58 -5.15 32.88
C TRP A 131 -2.98 -4.66 32.50
N TRP A 132 -3.65 -3.98 33.41
CA TRP A 132 -4.97 -3.41 33.14
C TRP A 132 -4.97 -2.45 31.96
N SER A 133 -3.98 -1.54 31.88
CA SER A 133 -3.91 -0.56 30.79
C SER A 133 -3.67 -1.23 29.44
N LEU A 134 -2.84 -2.29 29.40
CA LEU A 134 -2.56 -3.08 28.20
C LEU A 134 -3.80 -3.84 27.72
N VAL A 135 -4.46 -4.58 28.63
CA VAL A 135 -5.64 -5.39 28.34
C VAL A 135 -6.81 -4.52 27.88
N THR A 136 -6.95 -3.32 28.46
CA THR A 136 -7.97 -2.34 28.07
C THR A 136 -7.66 -1.74 26.71
N MET A 137 -6.41 -1.37 26.46
CA MET A 137 -5.98 -0.82 25.18
C MET A 137 -6.20 -1.81 24.02
N THR A 138 -5.85 -3.09 24.24
CA THR A 138 -6.02 -4.14 23.24
C THR A 138 -7.45 -4.63 23.08
N THR A 139 -8.40 -4.05 23.81
CA THR A 139 -9.83 -4.40 23.83
C THR A 139 -10.14 -5.84 24.24
N VAL A 140 -9.18 -6.57 24.81
CA VAL A 140 -9.36 -7.95 25.29
C VAL A 140 -10.27 -7.99 26.51
N GLY A 141 -10.01 -7.12 27.52
CA GLY A 141 -10.90 -6.91 28.67
C GLY A 141 -11.21 -8.15 29.49
N TYR A 142 -10.19 -8.85 30.03
CA TYR A 142 -10.41 -10.07 30.84
C TYR A 142 -11.31 -9.85 32.06
N GLY A 143 -11.42 -8.61 32.57
CA GLY A 143 -12.25 -8.31 33.73
C GLY A 143 -11.64 -8.72 35.07
N ASP A 144 -10.40 -9.18 35.08
CA ASP A 144 -9.64 -9.57 36.26
C ASP A 144 -9.14 -8.38 37.08
N LYS A 145 -9.05 -7.21 36.44
CA LYS A 145 -8.68 -5.92 37.03
C LYS A 145 -9.64 -4.84 36.54
N ALA A 146 -10.24 -4.10 37.46
CA ALA A 146 -11.16 -3.00 37.13
C ALA A 146 -11.11 -1.89 38.19
N PRO A 147 -11.17 -0.59 37.81
CA PRO A 147 -11.21 0.52 38.75
C PRO A 147 -12.55 0.53 39.49
N ALA A 148 -12.49 0.62 40.82
CA ALA A 148 -13.65 0.70 41.69
C ALA A 148 -14.00 2.15 42.08
N THR A 149 -13.00 3.05 42.13
CA THR A 149 -13.21 4.45 42.54
C THR A 149 -13.76 5.28 41.38
N PHE A 150 -14.49 6.37 41.73
CA PHE A 150 -15.02 7.31 40.73
C PHE A 150 -13.89 7.91 39.85
N ILE A 151 -12.78 8.35 40.49
CA ILE A 151 -11.63 8.93 39.77
C ILE A 151 -10.96 7.86 38.89
N GLY A 152 -10.81 6.64 39.39
CA GLY A 152 -10.29 5.55 38.59
C GLY A 152 -11.14 5.23 37.37
N ARG A 153 -12.46 5.23 37.53
CA ARG A 153 -13.40 5.03 36.40
C ARG A 153 -13.36 6.17 35.39
N LEU A 154 -13.22 7.41 35.84
CA LEU A 154 -13.06 8.58 34.95
C LEU A 154 -11.76 8.46 34.13
N LEU A 155 -10.65 8.12 34.79
CA LEU A 155 -9.36 7.88 34.15
C LEU A 155 -9.43 6.71 33.16
N ALA A 156 -10.13 5.64 33.53
CA ALA A 156 -10.38 4.50 32.66
C ALA A 156 -11.18 4.90 31.41
N THR A 157 -12.20 5.70 31.54
CA THR A 157 -13.01 6.19 30.42
C THR A 157 -12.15 6.99 29.43
N ILE A 158 -11.35 7.92 29.93
CA ILE A 158 -10.43 8.70 29.10
C ILE A 158 -9.43 7.77 28.39
N TRP A 159 -8.88 6.81 29.12
CA TRP A 159 -7.94 5.83 28.55
C TRP A 159 -8.56 4.98 27.44
N MET A 160 -9.79 4.50 27.62
CA MET A 160 -10.51 3.71 26.61
C MET A 160 -10.66 4.48 25.29
N PHE A 161 -11.10 5.75 25.34
CA PHE A 161 -11.19 6.56 24.13
C PHE A 161 -9.83 6.86 23.50
N ALA A 162 -8.83 7.21 24.31
CA ALA A 162 -7.49 7.46 23.83
C ALA A 162 -6.88 6.21 23.17
N SER A 163 -7.10 5.02 23.73
CA SER A 163 -6.62 3.74 23.21
C SER A 163 -7.16 3.43 21.82
N ILE A 164 -8.45 3.65 21.59
CA ILE A 164 -9.09 3.42 20.29
C ILE A 164 -8.46 4.32 19.22
N ILE A 165 -8.26 5.60 19.54
CA ILE A 165 -7.64 6.57 18.61
C ILE A 165 -6.19 6.17 18.31
N MET A 166 -5.42 5.76 19.33
CA MET A 166 -4.03 5.34 19.17
C MET A 166 -3.90 4.07 18.29
N ILE A 167 -4.72 3.07 18.53
CA ILE A 167 -4.72 1.84 17.73
C ILE A 167 -5.11 2.14 16.28
N ALA A 168 -6.15 2.93 16.05
CA ALA A 168 -6.57 3.33 14.72
C ALA A 168 -5.46 4.09 13.99
N GLY A 169 -4.79 5.03 14.65
CA GLY A 169 -3.66 5.78 14.10
C GLY A 169 -2.44 4.90 13.78
N LEU A 170 -2.10 3.97 14.67
CA LEU A 170 -1.00 3.04 14.45
C LEU A 170 -1.29 2.13 13.25
N THR A 171 -2.50 1.56 13.17
CA THR A 171 -2.92 0.72 12.05
C THR A 171 -2.88 1.48 10.72
N ALA A 172 -3.39 2.71 10.70
CA ALA A 172 -3.36 3.57 9.51
C ALA A 172 -1.91 3.89 9.09
N SER A 173 -1.01 4.17 10.04
CA SER A 173 0.40 4.45 9.78
C SER A 173 1.12 3.24 9.17
N ILE A 174 0.90 2.05 9.71
CA ILE A 174 1.48 0.81 9.18
C ILE A 174 0.94 0.54 7.76
N ALA A 175 -0.36 0.65 7.56
CA ALA A 175 -0.97 0.44 6.24
C ALA A 175 -0.44 1.44 5.19
N ALA A 176 -0.31 2.72 5.54
CA ALA A 176 0.26 3.74 4.67
C ALA A 176 1.72 3.45 4.31
N SER A 177 2.54 3.06 5.29
CA SER A 177 3.96 2.70 5.08
C SER A 177 4.11 1.51 4.13
N LEU A 178 3.30 0.47 4.30
CA LEU A 178 3.31 -0.71 3.42
C LEU A 178 2.87 -0.36 1.99
N THR A 179 1.87 0.53 1.84
CA THR A 179 1.37 0.95 0.52
C THR A 179 2.41 1.79 -0.23
N VAL A 180 3.04 2.76 0.45
CA VAL A 180 4.08 3.62 -0.16
C VAL A 180 5.29 2.80 -0.59
N ASN A 181 5.72 1.82 0.21
CA ASN A 181 6.83 0.94 -0.14
C ASN A 181 6.53 0.00 -1.33
N GLN A 182 5.27 -0.17 -1.70
CA GLN A 182 4.88 -0.94 -2.90
C GLN A 182 4.85 -0.07 -4.18
N LEU A 183 4.85 1.25 -4.04
CA LEU A 183 4.79 2.20 -5.16
C LEU A 183 6.17 2.75 -5.56
N ASN A 184 7.20 2.54 -4.75
CA ASN A 184 8.60 2.92 -5.00
C ASN A 184 9.44 1.68 -5.30
#